data_c1ea3e77534e933432b2ebbf384d9906
#
_entry.id   c1ea3e77534e933432b2ebbf384d9906
#
_cell.length_a   1.000
_cell.length_b   1.000
_cell.length_c   1.000
_cell.angle_alpha   90.00
_cell.angle_beta   90.00
_cell.angle_gamma   90.00
#
_symmetry.space_group_name_H-M   'P 1'
#
loop_
_entity.id
_entity.type
_entity.pdbx_description
1 polymer ?
#
loop_
_entity_poly.entity_id
_entity_poly.type
_entity_poly.pdbx_seq_one_letter_code
_entity_poly.pdbx_strand_id
1 'polypeptide(L)'
;MLDDIKENGERWETNFYINNDKLAKMIENNQIGFLSTAESCVILWKRSRDFQIYYFSVNLDDLGILLQILQSNTNLPLVVNVLSSNASIQNMDLYLAKYKFSKYCILRRMVRINKETRELPDIKKYKLQVSDAEYIYDIMADNLDTVSDQLPDIEEIRSAISNGEIIGVRSDTTGKVVSLIWYSVSGKSLELKYWVGDRAESGKQNGRAIYSVFEEYTKGFKKIFLFCHIGAWAESFYMKHDFKRDTVSDNVYVHY
;
A
#
# COMPACT_ATOMS: atom_id res chain seq x y z
N MET A 1 9.20 -6.74 -24.83
CA MET A 1 10.20 -6.56 -23.76
C MET A 1 9.88 -7.33 -22.49
N LEU A 2 8.75 -7.13 -21.77
CA LEU A 2 8.42 -7.95 -20.57
C LEU A 2 8.15 -9.42 -20.93
N ASP A 3 7.58 -9.68 -22.08
CA ASP A 3 7.33 -11.03 -22.57
C ASP A 3 8.63 -11.71 -23.01
N ASP A 4 9.55 -10.97 -23.65
CA ASP A 4 10.86 -11.47 -24.06
C ASP A 4 11.75 -11.89 -22.87
N ILE A 5 11.64 -11.16 -21.74
CA ILE A 5 12.35 -11.50 -20.48
C ILE A 5 11.78 -12.79 -19.87
N LYS A 6 10.47 -13.03 -19.99
CA LYS A 6 9.82 -14.24 -19.46
C LYS A 6 10.13 -15.50 -20.28
N GLU A 7 10.33 -15.37 -21.57
CA GLU A 7 10.58 -16.50 -22.46
C GLU A 7 11.98 -17.13 -22.29
N ASN A 8 12.96 -16.36 -21.79
CA ASN A 8 14.34 -16.86 -21.63
C ASN A 8 14.57 -17.72 -20.39
N GLY A 9 13.56 -17.96 -19.55
CA GLY A 9 13.67 -18.87 -18.40
C GLY A 9 14.66 -18.43 -17.30
N GLU A 10 15.23 -17.25 -17.40
CA GLU A 10 16.15 -16.70 -16.43
C GLU A 10 15.41 -16.21 -15.17
N ARG A 11 16.01 -16.42 -14.01
CA ARG A 11 15.47 -15.92 -12.74
C ARG A 11 15.65 -14.42 -12.69
N TRP A 12 14.54 -13.69 -12.65
CA TRP A 12 14.51 -12.24 -12.56
C TRP A 12 14.06 -11.78 -11.17
N GLU A 13 14.64 -10.68 -10.72
CA GLU A 13 14.26 -9.99 -9.49
C GLU A 13 13.28 -8.87 -9.80
N THR A 14 12.23 -8.74 -8.99
CA THR A 14 11.24 -7.69 -9.17
C THR A 14 10.56 -7.30 -7.86
N ASN A 15 10.18 -6.04 -7.78
CA ASN A 15 9.26 -5.52 -6.75
C ASN A 15 7.92 -5.06 -7.34
N PHE A 16 7.61 -5.46 -8.58
CA PHE A 16 6.38 -5.06 -9.27
C PHE A 16 5.21 -5.96 -8.89
N TYR A 17 4.31 -5.43 -8.07
CA TYR A 17 3.11 -6.12 -7.58
C TYR A 17 1.81 -5.39 -7.94
N ILE A 18 1.90 -4.43 -8.88
CA ILE A 18 0.73 -3.66 -9.33
C ILE A 18 -0.10 -4.54 -10.28
N ASN A 19 -1.42 -4.50 -10.12
CA ASN A 19 -2.30 -5.16 -11.07
C ASN A 19 -2.42 -4.35 -12.38
N ASN A 20 -2.84 -5.02 -13.46
CA ASN A 20 -2.92 -4.44 -14.78
C ASN A 20 -3.86 -3.23 -14.86
N ASP A 21 -4.96 -3.23 -14.10
CA ASP A 21 -5.93 -2.12 -14.13
C ASP A 21 -5.35 -0.85 -13.50
N LYS A 22 -4.60 -0.99 -12.41
CA LYS A 22 -3.90 0.14 -11.80
C LYS A 22 -2.80 0.65 -12.72
N LEU A 23 -2.03 -0.23 -13.34
CA LEU A 23 -0.98 0.15 -14.29
C LEU A 23 -1.57 0.90 -15.49
N ALA A 24 -2.68 0.42 -16.07
CA ALA A 24 -3.35 1.09 -17.18
C ALA A 24 -3.78 2.51 -16.81
N LYS A 25 -4.40 2.71 -15.65
CA LYS A 25 -4.78 4.04 -15.15
C LYS A 25 -3.57 4.96 -14.96
N MET A 26 -2.46 4.44 -14.43
CA MET A 26 -1.23 5.23 -14.25
C MET A 26 -0.64 5.68 -15.61
N ILE A 27 -0.74 4.83 -16.66
CA ILE A 27 -0.34 5.17 -18.02
C ILE A 27 -1.27 6.27 -18.59
N GLU A 28 -2.58 6.07 -18.50
CA GLU A 28 -3.60 7.01 -19.00
C GLU A 28 -3.44 8.41 -18.37
N ASN A 29 -3.08 8.46 -17.09
CA ASN A 29 -2.89 9.71 -16.34
C ASN A 29 -1.49 10.33 -16.51
N ASN A 30 -0.63 9.77 -17.38
CA ASN A 30 0.76 10.22 -17.56
C ASN A 30 1.57 10.27 -16.25
N GLN A 31 1.29 9.37 -15.30
CA GLN A 31 1.93 9.34 -13.99
C GLN A 31 3.18 8.47 -13.97
N ILE A 32 3.51 7.79 -15.06
CA ILE A 32 4.64 6.86 -15.10
C ILE A 32 5.67 7.22 -16.16
N GLY A 33 6.94 6.96 -15.82
CA GLY A 33 8.07 6.97 -16.74
C GLY A 33 8.74 5.60 -16.78
N PHE A 34 9.51 5.36 -17.84
CA PHE A 34 10.24 4.12 -18.06
C PHE A 34 11.69 4.39 -18.34
N LEU A 35 12.56 3.58 -17.78
CA LEU A 35 13.98 3.50 -18.12
C LEU A 35 14.34 2.02 -18.27
N SER A 36 15.13 1.68 -19.30
CA SER A 36 15.52 0.29 -19.52
C SER A 36 16.89 0.17 -20.15
N THR A 37 17.54 -0.95 -19.85
CA THR A 37 18.67 -1.52 -20.55
C THR A 37 18.24 -2.79 -21.28
N ALA A 38 19.19 -3.62 -21.72
CA ALA A 38 18.89 -4.94 -22.27
C ALA A 38 18.38 -5.92 -21.20
N GLU A 39 18.85 -5.80 -19.94
CA GLU A 39 18.66 -6.78 -18.88
C GLU A 39 17.85 -6.25 -17.67
N SER A 40 17.50 -4.97 -17.69
CA SER A 40 16.75 -4.31 -16.60
C SER A 40 15.77 -3.28 -17.11
N CYS A 41 14.65 -3.14 -16.39
CA CYS A 41 13.65 -2.10 -16.62
C CYS A 41 13.21 -1.51 -15.29
N VAL A 42 13.09 -0.19 -15.25
CA VAL A 42 12.53 0.56 -14.12
C VAL A 42 11.29 1.30 -14.58
N ILE A 43 10.23 1.17 -13.79
CA ILE A 43 9.00 1.94 -13.90
C ILE A 43 9.00 2.95 -12.76
N LEU A 44 8.92 4.23 -13.11
CA LEU A 44 8.83 5.34 -12.18
C LEU A 44 7.38 5.78 -12.08
N TRP A 45 6.79 5.67 -10.92
CA TRP A 45 5.48 6.25 -10.66
C TRP A 45 5.63 7.56 -9.87
N LYS A 46 5.26 8.67 -10.51
CA LYS A 46 5.26 9.99 -9.89
C LYS A 46 4.08 10.10 -8.92
N ARG A 47 4.38 10.27 -7.65
CA ARG A 47 3.42 10.61 -6.60
C ARG A 47 3.52 12.10 -6.26
N SER A 48 2.71 12.58 -5.33
CA SER A 48 2.68 14.00 -4.96
C SER A 48 4.00 14.52 -4.39
N ARG A 49 4.77 13.71 -3.68
CA ARG A 49 5.96 14.11 -2.92
C ARG A 49 7.21 13.28 -3.20
N ASP A 50 7.11 12.23 -3.98
CA ASP A 50 8.20 11.31 -4.29
C ASP A 50 7.97 10.55 -5.60
N PHE A 51 8.94 9.72 -5.98
CA PHE A 51 8.79 8.73 -7.03
C PHE A 51 8.86 7.32 -6.45
N GLN A 52 7.81 6.54 -6.63
CA GLN A 52 7.83 5.11 -6.38
C GLN A 52 8.53 4.38 -7.52
N ILE A 53 9.52 3.57 -7.20
CA ILE A 53 10.28 2.75 -8.16
C ILE A 53 9.75 1.32 -8.13
N TYR A 54 9.42 0.83 -9.33
CA TYR A 54 9.24 -0.61 -9.60
C TYR A 54 10.29 -1.04 -10.60
N TYR A 55 10.78 -2.27 -10.46
CA TYR A 55 11.80 -2.78 -11.35
C TYR A 55 11.58 -4.24 -11.74
N PHE A 56 12.18 -4.61 -12.87
CA PHE A 56 12.40 -5.95 -13.35
C PHE A 56 13.87 -6.06 -13.76
N SER A 57 14.57 -7.05 -13.29
CA SER A 57 15.99 -7.19 -13.61
C SER A 57 16.41 -8.66 -13.60
N VAL A 58 17.18 -9.05 -14.61
CA VAL A 58 17.95 -10.29 -14.63
C VAL A 58 19.41 -10.04 -14.24
N ASN A 59 19.84 -8.76 -14.25
CA ASN A 59 21.17 -8.32 -13.89
C ASN A 59 21.12 -7.12 -12.94
N LEU A 60 21.49 -7.32 -11.67
CA LEU A 60 21.46 -6.27 -10.67
C LEU A 60 22.48 -5.14 -10.93
N ASP A 61 23.61 -5.39 -11.62
CA ASP A 61 24.53 -4.31 -11.96
C ASP A 61 23.91 -3.35 -12.98
N ASP A 62 23.16 -3.85 -13.93
CA ASP A 62 22.38 -3.06 -14.87
C ASP A 62 21.27 -2.25 -14.19
N LEU A 63 20.55 -2.88 -13.24
CA LEU A 63 19.58 -2.16 -12.41
C LEU A 63 20.26 -1.01 -11.66
N GLY A 64 21.47 -1.25 -11.13
CA GLY A 64 22.25 -0.23 -10.43
C GLY A 64 22.56 0.99 -11.30
N ILE A 65 22.87 0.81 -12.57
CA ILE A 65 23.07 1.91 -13.53
C ILE A 65 21.78 2.73 -13.66
N LEU A 66 20.63 2.08 -13.83
CA LEU A 66 19.35 2.77 -13.94
C LEU A 66 19.02 3.58 -12.67
N LEU A 67 19.28 3.01 -11.47
CA LEU A 67 19.08 3.72 -10.21
C LEU A 67 19.97 4.98 -10.11
N GLN A 68 21.23 4.92 -10.53
CA GLN A 68 22.14 6.08 -10.56
C GLN A 68 21.69 7.16 -11.54
N ILE A 69 21.18 6.77 -12.71
CA ILE A 69 20.60 7.70 -13.68
C ILE A 69 19.41 8.44 -13.05
N LEU A 70 18.52 7.73 -12.35
CA LEU A 70 17.39 8.35 -11.68
C LEU A 70 17.82 9.32 -10.59
N GLN A 71 18.76 8.92 -9.73
CA GLN A 71 19.31 9.78 -8.67
C GLN A 71 19.91 11.08 -9.20
N SER A 72 20.51 11.04 -10.40
CA SER A 72 21.13 12.21 -11.01
C SER A 72 20.12 13.13 -11.72
N ASN A 73 18.90 12.67 -11.98
CA ASN A 73 17.91 13.36 -12.80
C ASN A 73 16.62 13.71 -12.06
N THR A 74 16.54 13.48 -10.75
CA THR A 74 15.37 13.86 -9.94
C THR A 74 15.78 14.56 -8.66
N ASN A 75 14.96 15.55 -8.27
CA ASN A 75 15.09 16.27 -7.00
C ASN A 75 14.07 15.79 -5.95
N LEU A 76 13.23 14.83 -6.28
CA LEU A 76 12.27 14.23 -5.37
C LEU A 76 12.84 12.94 -4.79
N PRO A 77 12.45 12.56 -3.56
CA PRO A 77 12.81 11.27 -3.00
C PRO A 77 12.44 10.11 -3.92
N LEU A 78 13.33 9.13 -4.00
CA LEU A 78 13.11 7.87 -4.70
C LEU A 78 12.77 6.79 -3.68
N VAL A 79 11.64 6.12 -3.82
CA VAL A 79 11.15 5.12 -2.88
C VAL A 79 11.12 3.75 -3.55
N VAL A 80 11.69 2.75 -2.88
CA VAL A 80 11.65 1.33 -3.32
C VAL A 80 11.02 0.51 -2.22
N ASN A 81 9.96 -0.22 -2.53
CA ASN A 81 9.36 -1.21 -1.66
C ASN A 81 9.83 -2.61 -2.07
N VAL A 82 10.28 -3.42 -1.13
CA VAL A 82 10.71 -4.80 -1.39
C VAL A 82 9.90 -5.74 -0.50
N LEU A 83 8.95 -6.44 -1.13
CA LEU A 83 8.22 -7.53 -0.47
C LEU A 83 9.13 -8.76 -0.38
N SER A 84 9.33 -9.28 0.81
CA SER A 84 10.16 -10.46 1.00
C SER A 84 9.69 -11.34 2.16
N SER A 85 10.03 -12.61 2.06
CA SER A 85 10.04 -13.55 3.18
C SER A 85 11.49 -13.71 3.65
N ASN A 86 11.78 -13.30 4.86
CA ASN A 86 13.03 -13.33 5.64
C ASN A 86 14.39 -13.71 5.01
N ALA A 87 14.48 -14.58 4.02
CA ALA A 87 15.75 -15.11 3.52
C ALA A 87 16.38 -14.29 2.37
N SER A 88 15.61 -13.54 1.60
CA SER A 88 16.11 -12.79 0.43
C SER A 88 16.45 -11.32 0.73
N ILE A 89 16.06 -10.82 1.90
CA ILE A 89 16.17 -9.39 2.26
C ILE A 89 17.63 -8.94 2.38
N GLN A 90 18.51 -9.75 3.01
CA GLN A 90 19.87 -9.30 3.33
C GLN A 90 20.67 -8.89 2.09
N ASN A 91 20.49 -9.62 0.98
CA ASN A 91 21.18 -9.28 -0.27
C ASN A 91 20.64 -7.97 -0.86
N MET A 92 19.33 -7.75 -0.79
CA MET A 92 18.72 -6.52 -1.29
C MET A 92 19.05 -5.31 -0.40
N ASP A 93 19.14 -5.48 0.92
CA ASP A 93 19.63 -4.45 1.85
C ASP A 93 21.01 -3.93 1.45
N LEU A 94 21.94 -4.84 1.26
CA LEU A 94 23.33 -4.51 0.87
C LEU A 94 23.38 -3.90 -0.54
N TYR A 95 22.58 -4.43 -1.45
CA TYR A 95 22.51 -3.92 -2.82
C TYR A 95 21.98 -2.49 -2.85
N LEU A 96 20.83 -2.21 -2.24
CA LEU A 96 20.25 -0.86 -2.22
C LEU A 96 21.13 0.13 -1.47
N ALA A 97 21.81 -0.30 -0.39
CA ALA A 97 22.75 0.54 0.35
C ALA A 97 23.96 0.95 -0.54
N LYS A 98 24.46 0.06 -1.41
CA LYS A 98 25.51 0.37 -2.40
C LYS A 98 25.10 1.54 -3.30
N TYR A 99 23.80 1.66 -3.62
CA TYR A 99 23.21 2.74 -4.42
C TYR A 99 22.58 3.84 -3.56
N LYS A 100 23.07 4.03 -2.32
CA LYS A 100 22.69 5.12 -1.40
C LYS A 100 21.20 5.17 -1.03
N PHE A 101 20.48 4.07 -1.14
CA PHE A 101 19.17 3.94 -0.52
C PHE A 101 19.33 3.56 0.93
N SER A 102 18.63 4.26 1.80
CA SER A 102 18.56 3.95 3.23
C SER A 102 17.26 3.22 3.54
N LYS A 103 17.32 2.21 4.40
CA LYS A 103 16.11 1.56 4.89
C LYS A 103 15.32 2.56 5.73
N TYR A 104 14.10 2.87 5.30
CA TYR A 104 13.21 3.80 5.95
C TYR A 104 12.39 3.14 7.06
N CYS A 105 11.70 2.07 6.73
CA CYS A 105 10.93 1.28 7.69
C CYS A 105 10.68 -0.13 7.19
N ILE A 106 10.08 -0.94 8.06
CA ILE A 106 9.61 -2.30 7.74
C ILE A 106 8.14 -2.39 8.14
N LEU A 107 7.30 -2.73 7.17
CA LEU A 107 5.91 -3.06 7.39
C LEU A 107 5.76 -4.58 7.42
N ARG A 108 5.26 -5.12 8.51
CA ARG A 108 5.01 -6.56 8.62
C ARG A 108 3.60 -6.88 8.20
N ARG A 109 3.45 -7.94 7.39
CA ARG A 109 2.13 -8.47 7.11
C ARG A 109 1.57 -9.17 8.35
N MET A 110 0.36 -8.78 8.73
CA MET A 110 -0.43 -9.42 9.76
C MET A 110 -1.58 -10.17 9.08
N VAL A 111 -1.84 -11.41 9.50
CA VAL A 111 -2.83 -12.28 8.86
C VAL A 111 -3.77 -12.87 9.91
N ARG A 112 -5.07 -12.86 9.60
CA ARG A 112 -6.10 -13.60 10.32
C ARG A 112 -6.80 -14.56 9.36
N ILE A 113 -6.94 -15.81 9.78
CA ILE A 113 -7.68 -16.85 9.04
C ILE A 113 -8.94 -17.17 9.81
N ASN A 114 -10.10 -16.92 9.22
CA ASN A 114 -11.36 -17.32 9.80
C ASN A 114 -11.58 -18.84 9.55
N LYS A 115 -11.94 -19.57 10.62
CA LYS A 115 -12.25 -20.99 10.52
C LYS A 115 -13.47 -21.22 9.65
N GLU A 116 -14.49 -20.40 9.86
CA GLU A 116 -15.76 -20.40 9.13
C GLU A 116 -16.01 -19.00 8.56
N THR A 117 -16.71 -18.95 7.46
CA THR A 117 -17.19 -17.69 6.87
C THR A 117 -18.69 -17.54 7.11
N ARG A 118 -19.16 -16.31 7.28
CA ARG A 118 -20.55 -15.96 7.49
C ARG A 118 -21.07 -15.12 6.33
N GLU A 119 -22.38 -14.97 6.24
CA GLU A 119 -22.98 -14.01 5.32
C GLU A 119 -22.51 -12.58 5.64
N LEU A 120 -22.28 -11.81 4.59
CA LEU A 120 -21.82 -10.42 4.75
C LEU A 120 -22.92 -9.56 5.35
N PRO A 121 -22.61 -8.78 6.41
CA PRO A 121 -23.57 -7.84 6.97
C PRO A 121 -23.85 -6.68 5.99
N ASP A 122 -25.01 -6.06 6.11
CA ASP A 122 -25.31 -4.84 5.37
C ASP A 122 -24.52 -3.64 5.95
N ILE A 123 -23.60 -3.12 5.16
CA ILE A 123 -22.76 -1.96 5.49
C ILE A 123 -23.15 -0.69 4.73
N LYS A 124 -24.31 -0.69 4.04
CA LYS A 124 -24.75 0.45 3.19
C LYS A 124 -24.77 1.78 3.91
N LYS A 125 -25.15 1.81 5.18
CA LYS A 125 -25.21 3.04 5.99
C LYS A 125 -23.83 3.68 6.26
N TYR A 126 -22.76 2.94 6.04
CA TYR A 126 -21.37 3.40 6.22
C TYR A 126 -20.70 3.79 4.90
N LYS A 127 -21.42 3.69 3.78
CA LYS A 127 -20.90 4.11 2.49
C LYS A 127 -20.70 5.63 2.46
N LEU A 128 -19.58 6.04 1.88
CA LEU A 128 -19.21 7.43 1.69
C LEU A 128 -19.64 7.91 0.29
N GLN A 129 -19.64 9.20 0.09
CA GLN A 129 -19.97 9.83 -1.18
C GLN A 129 -18.70 10.29 -1.89
N VAL A 130 -18.69 10.31 -3.22
CA VAL A 130 -17.54 10.77 -4.00
C VAL A 130 -17.14 12.20 -3.67
N SER A 131 -18.12 13.04 -3.26
CA SER A 131 -17.88 14.40 -2.77
C SER A 131 -17.07 14.48 -1.47
N ASP A 132 -16.88 13.37 -0.76
CA ASP A 132 -16.05 13.33 0.45
C ASP A 132 -14.55 13.18 0.15
N ALA A 133 -14.18 12.94 -1.11
CA ALA A 133 -12.83 12.49 -1.48
C ALA A 133 -11.72 13.47 -1.05
N GLU A 134 -11.91 14.77 -1.24
CA GLU A 134 -10.96 15.81 -0.84
C GLU A 134 -10.76 15.81 0.68
N TYR A 135 -11.86 15.76 1.43
CA TYR A 135 -11.80 15.73 2.88
C TYR A 135 -11.15 14.44 3.43
N ILE A 136 -11.41 13.30 2.78
CA ILE A 136 -10.77 12.02 3.09
C ILE A 136 -9.27 12.11 2.82
N TYR A 137 -8.86 12.72 1.70
CA TYR A 137 -7.44 12.93 1.39
C TYR A 137 -6.75 13.73 2.49
N ASP A 138 -7.36 14.82 2.96
CA ASP A 138 -6.81 15.65 4.05
C ASP A 138 -6.65 14.84 5.34
N ILE A 139 -7.68 14.07 5.75
CA ILE A 139 -7.59 13.18 6.92
C ILE A 139 -6.46 12.17 6.75
N MET A 140 -6.32 11.56 5.57
CA MET A 140 -5.26 10.58 5.32
C MET A 140 -3.88 11.25 5.34
N ALA A 141 -3.72 12.42 4.70
CA ALA A 141 -2.47 13.16 4.66
C ALA A 141 -1.99 13.61 6.06
N ASP A 142 -2.93 13.91 6.96
CA ASP A 142 -2.63 14.30 8.35
C ASP A 142 -2.25 13.10 9.24
N ASN A 143 -2.64 11.89 8.87
CA ASN A 143 -2.47 10.71 9.71
C ASN A 143 -1.40 9.73 9.22
N LEU A 144 -1.15 9.67 7.92
CA LEU A 144 -0.30 8.68 7.29
C LEU A 144 1.09 9.25 6.98
N ASP A 145 2.09 8.39 7.04
CA ASP A 145 3.41 8.70 6.53
C ASP A 145 3.42 8.59 5.00
N THR A 146 3.75 9.69 4.32
CA THR A 146 3.61 9.79 2.86
C THR A 146 4.55 8.85 2.10
N VAL A 147 5.64 8.43 2.72
CA VAL A 147 6.62 7.52 2.09
C VAL A 147 6.20 6.06 2.26
N SER A 148 5.99 5.63 3.52
CA SER A 148 5.72 4.22 3.83
C SER A 148 4.29 3.80 3.56
N ASP A 149 3.31 4.70 3.76
CA ASP A 149 1.90 4.35 3.62
C ASP A 149 1.37 4.54 2.18
N GLN A 150 2.21 5.01 1.25
CA GLN A 150 1.85 5.19 -0.16
C GLN A 150 0.53 5.96 -0.31
N LEU A 151 0.47 7.18 0.26
CA LEU A 151 -0.73 8.01 0.27
C LEU A 151 -1.40 8.05 -1.12
N PRO A 152 -2.68 7.63 -1.24
CA PRO A 152 -3.39 7.64 -2.52
C PRO A 152 -3.69 9.05 -2.97
N ASP A 153 -3.85 9.25 -4.26
CA ASP A 153 -4.35 10.52 -4.80
C ASP A 153 -5.89 10.61 -4.69
N ILE A 154 -6.42 11.82 -4.97
CA ILE A 154 -7.87 12.09 -4.85
C ILE A 154 -8.68 11.22 -5.83
N GLU A 155 -8.17 10.95 -7.02
CA GLU A 155 -8.86 10.12 -8.01
C GLU A 155 -8.87 8.64 -7.61
N GLU A 156 -7.80 8.14 -6.99
CA GLU A 156 -7.80 6.81 -6.38
C GLU A 156 -8.86 6.71 -5.27
N ILE A 157 -8.99 7.75 -4.43
CA ILE A 157 -10.01 7.80 -3.37
C ILE A 157 -11.41 7.82 -3.98
N ARG A 158 -11.67 8.66 -4.98
CA ARG A 158 -12.97 8.72 -5.69
C ARG A 158 -13.36 7.38 -6.29
N SER A 159 -12.41 6.72 -6.95
CA SER A 159 -12.60 5.39 -7.53
C SER A 159 -12.93 4.35 -6.44
N ALA A 160 -12.21 4.35 -5.32
CA ALA A 160 -12.43 3.42 -4.22
C ALA A 160 -13.79 3.64 -3.53
N ILE A 161 -14.23 4.90 -3.37
CA ILE A 161 -15.57 5.22 -2.87
C ILE A 161 -16.64 4.66 -3.82
N SER A 162 -16.49 4.91 -5.12
CA SER A 162 -17.44 4.43 -6.15
C SER A 162 -17.54 2.91 -6.17
N ASN A 163 -16.43 2.21 -5.94
CA ASN A 163 -16.35 0.76 -5.85
C ASN A 163 -16.87 0.21 -4.50
N GLY A 164 -17.15 1.09 -3.51
CA GLY A 164 -17.56 0.68 -2.17
C GLY A 164 -16.42 0.07 -1.33
N GLU A 165 -15.19 0.38 -1.65
CA GLU A 165 -13.98 -0.08 -0.94
C GLU A 165 -13.65 0.78 0.29
N ILE A 166 -14.33 1.92 0.46
CA ILE A 166 -14.16 2.80 1.62
C ILE A 166 -15.48 2.87 2.37
N ILE A 167 -15.43 2.62 3.67
CA ILE A 167 -16.52 2.83 4.61
C ILE A 167 -16.11 3.83 5.68
N GLY A 168 -17.05 4.57 6.23
CA GLY A 168 -16.74 5.57 7.24
C GLY A 168 -17.90 5.90 8.17
N VAL A 169 -17.56 6.61 9.23
CA VAL A 169 -18.50 7.19 10.20
C VAL A 169 -18.44 8.69 10.07
N ARG A 170 -19.62 9.32 10.17
CA ARG A 170 -19.75 10.80 10.17
C ARG A 170 -20.02 11.29 11.57
N SER A 171 -19.57 12.50 11.84
CA SER A 171 -19.95 13.24 13.04
C SER A 171 -21.43 13.59 12.99
N ASP A 172 -22.16 13.30 14.07
CA ASP A 172 -23.58 13.66 14.20
C ASP A 172 -23.80 15.18 14.24
N THR A 173 -22.77 15.94 14.63
CA THR A 173 -22.85 17.40 14.76
C THR A 173 -22.48 18.14 13.48
N THR A 174 -21.47 17.68 12.75
CA THR A 174 -20.93 18.38 11.57
C THR A 174 -21.29 17.70 10.26
N GLY A 175 -21.72 16.44 10.28
CA GLY A 175 -21.95 15.62 9.09
C GLY A 175 -20.66 15.20 8.36
N LYS A 176 -19.46 15.65 8.81
CA LYS A 176 -18.17 15.32 8.21
C LYS A 176 -17.74 13.89 8.54
N VAL A 177 -16.93 13.29 7.68
CA VAL A 177 -16.31 12.00 7.93
C VAL A 177 -15.31 12.14 9.07
N VAL A 178 -15.46 11.33 10.13
CA VAL A 178 -14.56 11.38 11.31
C VAL A 178 -13.70 10.15 11.47
N SER A 179 -14.02 9.08 10.79
CA SER A 179 -13.16 7.89 10.69
C SER A 179 -13.55 7.07 9.47
N LEU A 180 -12.56 6.41 8.88
CA LEU A 180 -12.76 5.57 7.71
C LEU A 180 -11.87 4.33 7.74
N ILE A 181 -12.30 3.33 6.99
CA ILE A 181 -11.54 2.14 6.65
C ILE A 181 -11.59 1.97 5.14
N TRP A 182 -10.42 1.80 4.52
CA TRP A 182 -10.27 1.41 3.12
C TRP A 182 -9.76 -0.02 3.05
N TYR A 183 -10.45 -0.85 2.30
CA TYR A 183 -10.12 -2.26 2.10
C TYR A 183 -10.22 -2.64 0.62
N SER A 184 -9.58 -3.73 0.24
CA SER A 184 -9.78 -4.35 -1.07
C SER A 184 -10.13 -5.83 -0.90
N VAL A 185 -10.89 -6.35 -1.86
CA VAL A 185 -11.33 -7.75 -1.85
C VAL A 185 -10.79 -8.46 -3.09
N SER A 186 -10.19 -9.63 -2.89
CA SER A 186 -9.75 -10.51 -3.96
C SER A 186 -10.17 -11.93 -3.64
N GLY A 187 -11.19 -12.43 -4.33
CA GLY A 187 -11.80 -13.72 -4.06
C GLY A 187 -12.29 -13.86 -2.60
N LYS A 188 -11.70 -14.79 -1.85
CA LYS A 188 -12.03 -15.02 -0.43
C LYS A 188 -11.08 -14.28 0.54
N SER A 189 -10.25 -13.38 0.03
CA SER A 189 -9.30 -12.60 0.82
C SER A 189 -9.72 -11.13 0.86
N LEU A 190 -9.49 -10.50 2.01
CA LEU A 190 -9.69 -9.08 2.25
C LEU A 190 -8.39 -8.48 2.77
N GLU A 191 -7.93 -7.41 2.13
CA GLU A 191 -6.84 -6.58 2.60
C GLU A 191 -7.38 -5.31 3.26
N LEU A 192 -6.99 -5.04 4.49
CA LEU A 192 -7.17 -3.74 5.13
C LEU A 192 -6.00 -2.84 4.72
N LYS A 193 -6.27 -1.86 3.86
CA LYS A 193 -5.26 -0.92 3.36
C LYS A 193 -5.01 0.21 4.34
N TYR A 194 -6.08 0.90 4.74
CA TYR A 194 -5.99 2.04 5.63
C TYR A 194 -7.11 2.01 6.66
N TRP A 195 -6.76 2.44 7.87
CA TRP A 195 -7.71 2.74 8.94
C TRP A 195 -7.26 4.02 9.61
N VAL A 196 -8.00 5.09 9.40
CA VAL A 196 -7.66 6.43 9.88
C VAL A 196 -8.86 7.10 10.55
N GLY A 197 -8.57 8.03 11.45
CA GLY A 197 -9.55 8.87 12.11
C GLY A 197 -9.11 10.32 12.13
N ASP A 198 -10.06 11.23 12.08
CA ASP A 198 -9.81 12.65 12.22
C ASP A 198 -9.25 12.95 13.63
N ARG A 199 -8.08 13.56 13.70
CA ARG A 199 -7.43 13.93 14.96
C ARG A 199 -8.13 15.07 15.67
N ALA A 200 -8.83 15.95 14.94
CA ALA A 200 -9.52 17.11 15.47
C ALA A 200 -10.87 16.75 16.14
N GLU A 201 -11.53 15.70 15.66
CA GLU A 201 -12.75 15.16 16.24
C GLU A 201 -12.37 13.98 17.15
N SER A 202 -12.76 13.85 18.36
CA SER A 202 -12.43 12.82 19.36
C SER A 202 -12.30 11.37 18.80
N GLY A 203 -11.39 11.20 17.87
CA GLY A 203 -11.31 10.14 16.87
C GLY A 203 -11.08 8.73 17.44
N LYS A 204 -10.72 8.58 18.73
CA LYS A 204 -10.53 7.25 19.33
C LYS A 204 -11.83 6.44 19.43
N GLN A 205 -12.96 7.09 19.74
CA GLN A 205 -14.24 6.40 19.82
C GLN A 205 -14.78 6.06 18.43
N ASN A 206 -14.69 7.02 17.49
CA ASN A 206 -15.13 6.83 16.12
C ASN A 206 -14.30 5.80 15.35
N GLY A 207 -12.98 5.76 15.58
CA GLY A 207 -12.12 4.74 15.02
C GLY A 207 -12.49 3.33 15.49
N ARG A 208 -12.84 3.15 16.77
CA ARG A 208 -13.32 1.86 17.30
C ARG A 208 -14.69 1.48 16.74
N ALA A 209 -15.59 2.46 16.60
CA ALA A 209 -16.92 2.20 16.05
C ALA A 209 -16.85 1.66 14.63
N ILE A 210 -16.10 2.31 13.72
CA ILE A 210 -15.95 1.82 12.35
C ILE A 210 -15.20 0.49 12.29
N TYR A 211 -14.21 0.27 13.18
CA TYR A 211 -13.49 -0.99 13.23
C TYR A 211 -14.41 -2.15 13.65
N SER A 212 -15.32 -1.95 14.59
CA SER A 212 -16.30 -2.97 14.99
C SER A 212 -17.20 -3.39 13.83
N VAL A 213 -17.64 -2.43 13.01
CA VAL A 213 -18.42 -2.70 11.79
C VAL A 213 -17.58 -3.50 10.79
N PHE A 214 -16.35 -3.06 10.58
CA PHE A 214 -15.41 -3.74 9.69
C PHE A 214 -15.09 -5.16 10.18
N GLU A 215 -14.94 -5.37 11.48
CA GLU A 215 -14.67 -6.67 12.07
C GLU A 215 -15.80 -7.66 11.79
N GLU A 216 -17.07 -7.24 11.92
CA GLU A 216 -18.20 -8.06 11.52
C GLU A 216 -18.18 -8.36 10.01
N TYR A 217 -17.88 -7.37 9.18
CA TYR A 217 -17.77 -7.53 7.73
C TYR A 217 -16.67 -8.54 7.36
N THR A 218 -15.54 -8.52 8.06
CA THR A 218 -14.42 -9.45 7.79
C THR A 218 -14.77 -10.92 8.03
N LYS A 219 -15.82 -11.23 8.81
CA LYS A 219 -16.28 -12.61 9.03
C LYS A 219 -16.80 -13.29 7.76
N GLY A 220 -17.11 -12.52 6.71
CA GLY A 220 -17.47 -13.06 5.39
C GLY A 220 -16.29 -13.58 4.55
N PHE A 221 -15.05 -13.33 4.98
CA PHE A 221 -13.86 -13.67 4.22
C PHE A 221 -13.04 -14.75 4.91
N LYS A 222 -12.36 -15.60 4.12
CA LYS A 222 -11.52 -16.68 4.65
C LYS A 222 -10.20 -16.15 5.22
N LYS A 223 -9.60 -15.17 4.52
CA LYS A 223 -8.33 -14.58 4.88
C LYS A 223 -8.44 -13.07 4.97
N ILE A 224 -8.00 -12.49 6.06
CA ILE A 224 -7.86 -11.05 6.24
C ILE A 224 -6.37 -10.76 6.46
N PHE A 225 -5.85 -9.74 5.79
CA PHE A 225 -4.47 -9.32 6.02
C PHE A 225 -4.32 -7.80 5.92
N LEU A 226 -3.22 -7.32 6.47
CA LEU A 226 -2.80 -5.93 6.44
C LEU A 226 -1.29 -5.85 6.59
N PHE A 227 -0.74 -4.68 6.31
CA PHE A 227 0.65 -4.35 6.64
C PHE A 227 0.67 -3.28 7.73
N CYS A 228 1.55 -3.41 8.72
CA CYS A 228 1.74 -2.40 9.76
C CYS A 228 3.20 -2.30 10.18
N HIS A 229 3.58 -1.14 10.70
CA HIS A 229 4.91 -0.91 11.24
C HIS A 229 5.21 -1.85 12.41
N ILE A 230 6.39 -2.47 12.38
CA ILE A 230 6.87 -3.35 13.47
C ILE A 230 7.03 -2.52 14.75
N GLY A 231 6.48 -3.02 15.85
CA GLY A 231 6.54 -2.37 17.16
C GLY A 231 5.59 -1.19 17.34
N ALA A 232 4.80 -0.81 16.32
CA ALA A 232 3.79 0.22 16.47
C ALA A 232 2.62 -0.24 17.35
N TRP A 233 1.89 0.71 17.91
CA TRP A 233 0.66 0.42 18.68
C TRP A 233 -0.35 -0.42 17.87
N ALA A 234 -0.47 -0.16 16.58
CA ALA A 234 -1.36 -0.88 15.69
C ALA A 234 -1.07 -2.39 15.65
N GLU A 235 0.19 -2.80 15.65
CA GLU A 235 0.57 -4.22 15.68
C GLU A 235 -0.01 -4.92 16.92
N SER A 236 0.14 -4.30 18.09
CA SER A 236 -0.40 -4.84 19.36
C SER A 236 -1.93 -4.87 19.35
N PHE A 237 -2.57 -3.89 18.72
CA PHE A 237 -4.02 -3.86 18.55
C PHE A 237 -4.48 -5.04 17.69
N TYR A 238 -3.88 -5.25 16.51
CA TYR A 238 -4.27 -6.34 15.62
C TYR A 238 -4.02 -7.74 16.22
N MET A 239 -2.95 -7.91 17.01
CA MET A 239 -2.73 -9.16 17.74
C MET A 239 -3.87 -9.49 18.73
N LYS A 240 -4.48 -8.48 19.37
CA LYS A 240 -5.66 -8.66 20.24
C LYS A 240 -6.93 -9.02 19.45
N HIS A 241 -6.93 -8.82 18.15
CA HIS A 241 -8.01 -9.16 17.21
C HIS A 241 -7.67 -10.39 16.36
N ASP A 242 -6.91 -11.33 16.93
CA ASP A 242 -6.54 -12.63 16.35
C ASP A 242 -5.68 -12.59 15.08
N PHE A 243 -5.10 -11.43 14.77
CA PHE A 243 -4.09 -11.37 13.72
C PHE A 243 -2.76 -11.91 14.22
N LYS A 244 -2.07 -12.64 13.37
CA LYS A 244 -0.74 -13.18 13.63
C LYS A 244 0.27 -12.57 12.67
N ARG A 245 1.50 -12.39 13.13
CA ARG A 245 2.61 -12.00 12.27
C ARG A 245 2.84 -13.06 11.21
N ASP A 246 2.95 -12.62 9.97
CA ASP A 246 3.37 -13.46 8.84
C ASP A 246 4.89 -13.37 8.63
N THR A 247 5.43 -14.25 7.81
CA THR A 247 6.83 -14.20 7.38
C THR A 247 7.10 -13.11 6.35
N VAL A 248 6.06 -12.61 5.68
CA VAL A 248 6.18 -11.56 4.67
C VAL A 248 6.28 -10.19 5.32
N SER A 249 7.22 -9.39 4.84
CA SER A 249 7.36 -7.97 5.16
C SER A 249 7.55 -7.15 3.89
N ASP A 250 7.10 -5.91 3.93
CA ASP A 250 7.43 -4.87 2.97
C ASP A 250 8.52 -3.99 3.58
N ASN A 251 9.67 -3.97 2.92
CA ASN A 251 10.82 -3.18 3.35
C ASN A 251 10.89 -1.95 2.47
N VAL A 252 10.74 -0.79 3.08
CA VAL A 252 10.72 0.50 2.40
C VAL A 252 12.12 1.12 2.46
N TYR A 253 12.65 1.49 1.30
CA TYR A 253 13.94 2.16 1.16
C TYR A 253 13.75 3.49 0.47
N VAL A 254 14.55 4.49 0.88
CA VAL A 254 14.48 5.85 0.36
C VAL A 254 15.87 6.35 0.00
N HIS A 255 15.96 7.05 -1.12
CA HIS A 255 17.05 7.92 -1.50
C HIS A 255 16.52 9.37 -1.57
N TYR A 256 17.13 10.29 -0.81
CA TYR A 256 16.80 11.72 -0.79
C TYR A 256 17.71 12.52 -1.70
#